data_a1c35fc702a553a439df67c87b0a0066
#
_entry.id   a1c35fc702a553a439df67c87b0a0066
#
_cell.length_a   1.000
_cell.length_b   1.000
_cell.length_c   1.000
_cell.angle_alpha   90.00
_cell.angle_beta   90.00
_cell.angle_gamma   90.00
#
_symmetry.space_group_name_H-M   'P 1'
#
loop_
_entity.id
_entity.type
_entity.pdbx_description
1 polymer ?
#
loop_
_entity_poly.entity_id
_entity_poly.type
_entity_poly.pdbx_seq_one_letter_code
_entity_poly.pdbx_strand_id
1 'polypeptide(L)'
;RQYRKAVEMELLEVVAGTIDPGETPDACAHRELTEETGYTATSLKKLGEIYPAPGYSEEVLHVYFAELSPDRGAMRPDDDERLEVELLSSKTLEAMIKNGDIRDAKTLAAWTLYRSNQ
;
A
#
# COMPACT_ATOMS: atom_id res chain seq x y z
N ARG A 1 -4.52 1.86 -8.10
CA ARG A 1 -5.13 3.19 -8.40
C ARG A 1 -6.49 3.30 -7.72
N GLN A 2 -6.73 4.37 -7.05
CA GLN A 2 -7.95 4.59 -6.28
C GLN A 2 -8.38 6.04 -6.35
N TYR A 3 -9.70 6.27 -6.52
CA TYR A 3 -10.25 7.62 -6.45
C TYR A 3 -10.32 8.08 -4.98
N ARG A 4 -9.80 9.27 -4.72
CA ARG A 4 -9.82 9.90 -3.40
C ARG A 4 -10.67 11.16 -3.43
N LYS A 5 -11.83 11.10 -2.78
CA LYS A 5 -12.83 12.19 -2.79
C LYS A 5 -12.27 13.50 -2.23
N ALA A 6 -11.45 13.45 -1.20
CA ALA A 6 -10.91 14.65 -0.57
C ALA A 6 -10.08 15.52 -1.52
N VAL A 7 -9.40 14.90 -2.49
CA VAL A 7 -8.60 15.62 -3.50
C VAL A 7 -9.22 15.56 -4.89
N GLU A 8 -10.37 14.92 -5.02
CA GLU A 8 -11.15 14.80 -6.25
C GLU A 8 -10.34 14.26 -7.44
N MET A 9 -9.49 13.26 -7.19
CA MET A 9 -8.69 12.62 -8.24
C MET A 9 -8.33 11.18 -7.89
N GLU A 10 -7.98 10.42 -8.91
CA GLU A 10 -7.39 9.10 -8.71
C GLU A 10 -5.92 9.22 -8.32
N LEU A 11 -5.50 8.46 -7.32
CA LEU A 11 -4.11 8.36 -6.92
C LEU A 11 -3.61 6.94 -7.10
N LEU A 12 -2.37 6.81 -7.54
CA LEU A 12 -1.67 5.53 -7.53
C LEU A 12 -1.02 5.37 -6.16
N GLU A 13 -1.39 4.31 -5.47
CA GLU A 13 -1.01 4.08 -4.07
C GLU A 13 -0.56 2.65 -3.85
N VAL A 14 0.31 2.44 -2.86
CA VAL A 14 0.58 1.10 -2.33
C VAL A 14 -0.68 0.55 -1.65
N VAL A 15 -0.77 -0.76 -1.55
CA VAL A 15 -1.87 -1.43 -0.83
C VAL A 15 -1.85 -0.99 0.63
N ALA A 16 -3.00 -0.63 1.15
CA ALA A 16 -3.15 -0.24 2.55
C ALA A 16 -4.56 -0.54 3.04
N GLY A 17 -4.69 -0.78 4.33
CA GLY A 17 -5.98 -0.99 4.96
C GLY A 17 -5.91 -0.79 6.46
N THR A 18 -7.09 -0.77 7.08
CA THR A 18 -7.26 -0.54 8.50
C THR A 18 -7.13 -1.85 9.27
N ILE A 19 -6.39 -1.83 10.38
CA ILE A 19 -6.26 -2.98 11.28
C ILE A 19 -7.59 -3.17 12.00
N ASP A 20 -8.16 -4.38 11.89
CA ASP A 20 -9.40 -4.71 12.56
C ASP A 20 -9.16 -4.97 14.07
N PRO A 21 -10.18 -4.81 14.92
CA PRO A 21 -10.05 -5.14 16.33
C PRO A 21 -9.54 -6.55 16.56
N GLY A 22 -8.48 -6.68 17.37
CA GLY A 22 -7.86 -7.97 17.69
C GLY A 22 -6.92 -8.51 16.63
N GLU A 23 -6.80 -7.84 15.49
CA GLU A 23 -5.90 -8.22 14.42
C GLU A 23 -4.50 -7.64 14.65
N THR A 24 -3.45 -8.42 14.33
CA THR A 24 -2.08 -7.90 14.36
C THR A 24 -1.80 -7.10 13.07
N PRO A 25 -0.81 -6.19 13.08
CA PRO A 25 -0.41 -5.52 11.84
C PRO A 25 -0.01 -6.48 10.72
N ASP A 26 0.70 -7.56 11.03
CA ASP A 26 1.10 -8.58 10.05
C ASP A 26 -0.13 -9.27 9.43
N ALA A 27 -1.08 -9.67 10.26
CA ALA A 27 -2.32 -10.30 9.78
C ALA A 27 -3.13 -9.34 8.90
N CYS A 28 -3.21 -8.07 9.29
CA CYS A 28 -3.85 -7.03 8.49
C CYS A 28 -3.18 -6.89 7.12
N ALA A 29 -1.85 -6.85 7.08
CA ALA A 29 -1.11 -6.74 5.84
C ALA A 29 -1.40 -7.91 4.88
N HIS A 30 -1.40 -9.15 5.40
CA HIS A 30 -1.78 -10.32 4.61
C HIS A 30 -3.20 -10.22 4.08
N ARG A 31 -4.14 -9.90 4.92
CA ARG A 31 -5.57 -9.81 4.57
C ARG A 31 -5.82 -8.74 3.51
N GLU A 32 -5.37 -7.52 3.77
CA GLU A 32 -5.60 -6.40 2.86
C GLU A 32 -4.95 -6.60 1.50
N LEU A 33 -3.73 -7.16 1.47
CA LEU A 33 -3.08 -7.48 0.21
C LEU A 33 -3.94 -8.41 -0.64
N THR A 34 -4.45 -9.48 -0.04
CA THR A 34 -5.26 -10.46 -0.76
C THR A 34 -6.60 -9.87 -1.19
N GLU A 35 -7.28 -9.15 -0.28
CA GLU A 35 -8.57 -8.53 -0.59
C GLU A 35 -8.48 -7.51 -1.71
N GLU A 36 -7.46 -6.66 -1.67
CA GLU A 36 -7.32 -5.55 -2.63
C GLU A 36 -6.65 -5.94 -3.94
N THR A 37 -5.83 -6.98 -3.97
CA THR A 37 -5.07 -7.34 -5.18
C THR A 37 -5.32 -8.73 -5.71
N GLY A 38 -5.84 -9.63 -4.88
CA GLY A 38 -5.96 -11.05 -5.21
C GLY A 38 -4.65 -11.83 -5.05
N TYR A 39 -3.54 -11.16 -4.80
CA TYR A 39 -2.26 -11.83 -4.55
C TYR A 39 -2.14 -12.24 -3.09
N THR A 40 -1.36 -13.30 -2.83
CA THR A 40 -1.05 -13.78 -1.49
C THR A 40 0.44 -13.60 -1.22
N ALA A 41 0.78 -13.08 -0.05
CA ALA A 41 2.17 -12.96 0.35
C ALA A 41 2.74 -14.32 0.75
N THR A 42 3.89 -14.68 0.19
CA THR A 42 4.67 -15.84 0.61
C THR A 42 5.62 -15.48 1.76
N SER A 43 5.96 -14.19 1.87
CA SER A 43 6.72 -13.65 3.00
C SER A 43 6.39 -12.19 3.21
N LEU A 44 6.50 -11.73 4.45
CA LEU A 44 6.38 -10.33 4.84
C LEU A 44 7.60 -9.93 5.66
N LYS A 45 8.16 -8.79 5.32
CA LYS A 45 9.24 -8.17 6.10
C LYS A 45 8.81 -6.77 6.49
N LYS A 46 8.77 -6.49 7.79
CA LYS A 46 8.45 -5.15 8.27
C LYS A 46 9.60 -4.19 7.95
N LEU A 47 9.29 -3.09 7.29
CA LEU A 47 10.26 -2.06 6.92
C LEU A 47 10.30 -0.91 7.94
N GLY A 48 9.20 -0.65 8.62
CA GLY A 48 9.14 0.40 9.61
C GLY A 48 7.73 0.84 9.96
N GLU A 49 7.65 1.89 10.75
CA GLU A 49 6.41 2.54 11.16
C GLU A 49 6.52 4.02 10.83
N ILE A 50 5.44 4.60 10.36
CA ILE A 50 5.41 6.02 10.00
C ILE A 50 4.15 6.68 10.51
N TYR A 51 4.20 7.99 10.71
CA TYR A 51 3.05 8.83 11.03
C TYR A 51 2.68 9.63 9.79
N PRO A 52 1.57 9.31 9.10
CA PRO A 52 1.22 9.98 7.84
C PRO A 52 0.83 11.45 8.02
N ALA A 53 0.25 11.81 9.17
CA ALA A 53 -0.25 13.16 9.38
C ALA A 53 -0.16 13.58 10.85
N PRO A 54 1.07 13.65 11.43
CA PRO A 54 1.23 13.86 12.87
C PRO A 54 0.80 15.25 13.38
N GLY A 55 0.57 16.20 12.47
CA GLY A 55 0.06 17.52 12.83
C GLY A 55 -1.37 17.51 13.34
N TYR A 56 -2.16 16.49 13.00
CA TYR A 56 -3.58 16.41 13.41
C TYR A 56 -4.10 15.00 13.60
N SER A 57 -3.28 13.99 13.42
CA SER A 57 -3.69 12.58 13.58
C SER A 57 -2.61 11.81 14.32
N GLU A 58 -3.03 10.87 15.15
CA GLU A 58 -2.14 9.94 15.83
C GLU A 58 -1.97 8.62 15.08
N GLU A 59 -2.51 8.53 13.85
CA GLU A 59 -2.42 7.33 13.02
C GLU A 59 -0.99 6.88 12.82
N VAL A 60 -0.75 5.58 12.96
CA VAL A 60 0.52 4.93 12.67
C VAL A 60 0.30 3.95 11.51
N LEU A 61 1.15 4.03 10.51
CA LEU A 61 1.17 3.06 9.41
C LEU A 61 2.35 2.09 9.60
N HIS A 62 2.04 0.79 9.55
CA HIS A 62 3.03 -0.27 9.56
C HIS A 62 3.36 -0.63 8.12
N VAL A 63 4.62 -0.47 7.72
CA VAL A 63 5.03 -0.66 6.32
C VAL A 63 5.75 -1.99 6.17
N TYR A 64 5.33 -2.76 5.16
CA TYR A 64 5.86 -4.09 4.88
C TYR A 64 6.34 -4.20 3.44
N PHE A 65 7.37 -5.01 3.25
CA PHE A 65 7.72 -5.56 1.95
C PHE A 65 7.18 -7.00 1.88
N ALA A 66 6.47 -7.31 0.82
CA ALA A 66 5.88 -8.63 0.61
C ALA A 66 6.43 -9.27 -0.66
N GLU A 67 6.82 -10.54 -0.57
CA GLU A 67 7.02 -11.38 -1.74
C GLU A 67 5.70 -12.08 -2.04
N LEU A 68 5.32 -12.14 -3.30
CA LEU A 68 4.02 -12.62 -3.71
C LEU A 68 4.08 -14.00 -4.32
N SER A 69 3.02 -14.81 -4.08
CA SER A 69 2.78 -16.02 -4.84
C SER A 69 2.53 -15.62 -6.31
N PRO A 70 3.00 -16.42 -7.29
CA PRO A 70 2.74 -16.15 -8.70
C PRO A 70 1.26 -16.24 -9.07
N ASP A 71 0.46 -16.98 -8.30
CA ASP A 71 -0.95 -17.16 -8.55
C ASP A 71 -1.77 -16.01 -7.98
N ARG A 72 -2.69 -15.50 -8.79
CA ARG A 72 -3.58 -14.42 -8.38
C ARG A 72 -5.00 -14.95 -8.21
N GLY A 73 -5.58 -14.78 -7.03
CA GLY A 73 -6.96 -15.12 -6.73
C GLY A 73 -7.92 -13.96 -6.98
N ALA A 74 -9.16 -14.11 -6.49
CA ALA A 74 -10.18 -13.09 -6.60
C ALA A 74 -9.92 -11.92 -5.65
N MET A 75 -10.19 -10.71 -6.12
CA MET A 75 -10.19 -9.51 -5.30
C MET A 75 -11.48 -9.42 -4.50
N ARG A 76 -11.40 -8.90 -3.28
CA ARG A 76 -12.55 -8.66 -2.39
C ARG A 76 -12.42 -7.32 -1.70
N PRO A 77 -12.42 -6.20 -2.47
CA PRO A 77 -12.39 -4.87 -1.87
C PRO A 77 -13.68 -4.60 -1.10
N ASP A 78 -13.63 -3.63 -0.19
CA ASP A 78 -14.83 -3.18 0.53
C ASP A 78 -15.86 -2.60 -0.47
N ASP A 79 -17.14 -2.61 -0.09
CA ASP A 79 -18.25 -2.23 -0.99
C ASP A 79 -18.12 -0.81 -1.57
N ASP A 80 -17.49 0.10 -0.84
CA ASP A 80 -17.26 1.48 -1.26
C ASP A 80 -15.93 1.71 -1.97
N GLU A 81 -15.10 0.65 -2.10
CA GLU A 81 -13.81 0.72 -2.76
C GLU A 81 -13.90 0.35 -4.25
N ARG A 82 -13.28 1.20 -5.07
CA ARG A 82 -13.09 0.94 -6.50
C ARG A 82 -11.61 0.98 -6.78
N LEU A 83 -11.02 -0.21 -6.85
CA LEU A 83 -9.58 -0.38 -6.98
C LEU A 83 -9.21 -0.96 -8.33
N GLU A 84 -8.16 -0.42 -8.90
CA GLU A 84 -7.54 -0.93 -10.11
C GLU A 84 -6.08 -1.24 -9.78
N VAL A 85 -5.69 -2.51 -9.95
CA VAL A 85 -4.32 -2.96 -9.65
C VAL A 85 -3.42 -2.70 -10.83
N GLU A 86 -2.30 -2.03 -10.59
CA GLU A 86 -1.26 -1.81 -11.60
C GLU A 86 0.04 -2.45 -11.12
N LEU A 87 0.69 -3.21 -12.01
CA LEU A 87 2.01 -3.79 -11.77
C LEU A 87 3.04 -2.93 -12.48
N LEU A 88 3.98 -2.40 -11.73
CA LEU A 88 5.00 -1.49 -12.25
C LEU A 88 6.40 -2.03 -11.93
N SER A 89 7.34 -1.84 -12.85
CA SER A 89 8.75 -2.06 -12.54
C SER A 89 9.26 -0.98 -11.59
N SER A 90 10.30 -1.29 -10.82
CA SER A 90 10.96 -0.30 -9.97
C SER A 90 11.41 0.93 -10.75
N LYS A 91 11.92 0.72 -11.94
CA LYS A 91 12.39 1.81 -12.82
C LYS A 91 11.23 2.73 -13.22
N THR A 92 10.09 2.16 -13.59
CA THR A 92 8.89 2.93 -13.93
C THR A 92 8.38 3.71 -12.73
N LEU A 93 8.32 3.08 -11.57
CA LEU A 93 7.87 3.74 -10.34
C LEU A 93 8.78 4.92 -9.98
N GLU A 94 10.10 4.74 -10.07
CA GLU A 94 11.06 5.83 -9.81
C GLU A 94 10.87 7.00 -10.77
N ALA A 95 10.63 6.71 -12.05
CA ALA A 95 10.36 7.76 -13.04
C ALA A 95 9.07 8.52 -12.72
N MET A 96 8.03 7.80 -12.30
CA MET A 96 6.75 8.41 -11.88
C MET A 96 6.90 9.29 -10.63
N ILE A 97 7.71 8.85 -9.68
CA ILE A 97 8.02 9.66 -8.49
C ILE A 97 8.73 10.94 -8.90
N LYS A 98 9.76 10.82 -9.73
CA LYS A 98 10.54 11.96 -10.20
C LYS A 98 9.70 12.97 -10.97
N ASN A 99 8.75 12.49 -11.76
CA ASN A 99 7.89 13.33 -12.57
C ASN A 99 6.69 13.93 -11.83
N GLY A 100 6.49 13.55 -10.55
CA GLY A 100 5.37 14.02 -9.75
C GLY A 100 4.05 13.27 -10.01
N ASP A 101 4.10 12.10 -10.64
CA ASP A 101 2.92 11.28 -10.91
C ASP A 101 2.47 10.49 -9.68
N ILE A 102 3.38 10.22 -8.75
CA ILE A 102 3.07 9.58 -7.46
C ILE A 102 2.97 10.69 -6.43
N ARG A 103 1.77 10.91 -5.90
CA ARG A 103 1.48 12.02 -5.00
C ARG A 103 1.02 11.59 -3.61
N ASP A 104 0.77 10.30 -3.41
CA ASP A 104 0.35 9.76 -2.12
C ASP A 104 1.55 9.67 -1.17
N ALA A 105 1.46 10.34 -0.03
CA ALA A 105 2.57 10.44 0.92
C ALA A 105 3.02 9.07 1.46
N LYS A 106 2.07 8.17 1.79
CA LYS A 106 2.44 6.86 2.33
C LYS A 106 3.17 6.01 1.30
N THR A 107 2.85 6.16 0.01
CA THR A 107 3.51 5.46 -1.09
C THR A 107 4.96 5.93 -1.23
N LEU A 108 5.18 7.24 -1.17
CA LEU A 108 6.53 7.81 -1.21
C LEU A 108 7.36 7.37 -0.01
N ALA A 109 6.77 7.38 1.17
CA ALA A 109 7.44 6.91 2.39
C ALA A 109 7.77 5.43 2.32
N ALA A 110 6.83 4.59 1.89
CA ALA A 110 7.05 3.15 1.74
C ALA A 110 8.18 2.85 0.74
N TRP A 111 8.21 3.55 -0.38
CA TRP A 111 9.28 3.41 -1.36
C TRP A 111 10.64 3.79 -0.77
N THR A 112 10.69 4.88 -0.01
CA THR A 112 11.92 5.32 0.67
C THR A 112 12.43 4.25 1.63
N LEU A 113 11.55 3.67 2.44
CA LEU A 113 11.92 2.60 3.37
C LEU A 113 12.41 1.36 2.63
N TYR A 114 11.74 0.99 1.55
CA TYR A 114 12.15 -0.14 0.73
C TYR A 114 13.56 0.08 0.15
N ARG A 115 13.82 1.24 -0.44
CA ARG A 115 15.12 1.57 -1.01
C ARG A 115 16.23 1.59 0.05
N SER A 116 15.93 2.07 1.23
CA SER A 116 16.89 2.14 2.34
C SER A 116 17.26 0.76 2.89
N ASN A 117 16.44 -0.25 2.63
CA ASN A 117 16.67 -1.63 3.07
C ASN A 117 17.25 -2.54 1.97
N GLN A 118 17.66 -1.97 0.86
CA GLN A 118 18.32 -2.70 -0.22
C GLN A 118 19.79 -2.96 0.07
#